data_1c241e070af193eb1e2d271cb3b00586
#
_entry.id   1c241e070af193eb1e2d271cb3b00586
#
_cell.length_a   1.000
_cell.length_b   1.000
_cell.length_c   1.000
_cell.angle_alpha   90.00
_cell.angle_beta   90.00
_cell.angle_gamma   90.00
#
_symmetry.space_group_name_H-M   'P 1'
#
loop_
_entity.id
_entity.type
_entity.pdbx_description
1 polymer ?
#
loop_
_entity_poly.entity_id
_entity_poly.type
_entity_poly.pdbx_seq_one_letter_code
_entity_poly.pdbx_strand_id
1 'polypeptide(L)' 'MFMEVTHMPNEIAKFTVRTDSELLKKFRIVADYNARSANRELEVLMKNHVAEFEKKHGKIELD' A
#
# COMPACT_ATOMS: atom_id res chain seq x y z
N MET A 1 -1.02 -15.77 -13.30
CA MET A 1 -1.17 -15.32 -13.17
C MET A 1 -1.06 -14.84 -13.38
N PHE A 2 -0.87 -14.69 -13.74
CA PHE A 2 -0.77 -14.15 -13.93
C PHE A 2 -0.67 -13.35 -13.95
N MET A 3 -0.53 -13.34 -13.97
CA MET A 3 -0.56 -12.43 -14.05
C MET A 3 -0.09 -11.69 -14.43
N GLU A 4 -0.01 -11.85 -14.82
CA GLU A 4 0.39 -11.12 -15.33
C GLU A 4 0.51 -10.04 -15.14
N VAL A 5 0.87 -10.34 -14.78
CA VAL A 5 0.85 -8.97 -14.72
C VAL A 5 1.97 -8.33 -15.41
N THR A 6 1.68 -7.50 -16.26
CA THR A 6 2.67 -6.70 -16.89
C THR A 6 3.00 -5.56 -16.01
N HIS A 7 4.23 -5.32 -15.76
CA HIS A 7 4.60 -4.24 -14.89
C HIS A 7 5.00 -3.04 -15.67
N MET A 8 4.04 -2.19 -15.89
CA MET A 8 4.32 -0.88 -16.41
C MET A 8 4.42 0.04 -15.22
N PRO A 9 5.47 0.86 -15.13
CA PRO A 9 5.69 1.65 -13.93
C PRO A 9 4.54 2.56 -13.54
N ASN A 10 3.73 2.97 -14.49
CA ASN A 10 2.63 3.86 -14.21
C ASN A 10 1.28 3.16 -14.19
N GLU A 11 1.31 1.85 -14.25
CA GLU A 11 0.09 1.08 -14.25
C GLU A 11 -0.56 1.14 -12.88
N ILE A 12 -1.87 1.34 -12.86
CA ILE A 12 -2.61 1.39 -11.62
C ILE A 12 -3.17 0.02 -11.32
N ALA A 13 -2.87 -0.48 -10.13
CA ALA A 13 -3.42 -1.74 -9.66
C ALA A 13 -4.40 -1.45 -8.55
N LYS A 14 -5.36 -2.33 -8.36
CA LYS A 14 -6.37 -2.19 -7.33
C LYS A 14 -6.28 -3.33 -6.35
N PHE A 15 -6.56 -3.02 -5.11
CA PHE A 15 -6.44 -3.98 -4.04
C PHE A 15 -7.53 -3.67 -3.02
N THR A 16 -8.33 -4.67 -2.67
CA THR A 16 -9.41 -4.48 -1.72
C THR A 16 -8.98 -4.98 -0.35
N VAL A 17 -9.11 -4.13 0.64
CA VAL A 17 -8.77 -4.48 2.01
C VAL A 17 -10.04 -4.81 2.77
N ARG A 18 -10.05 -5.97 3.40
CA ARG A 18 -11.12 -6.35 4.30
C ARG A 18 -10.56 -6.33 5.70
N THR A 19 -11.22 -5.59 6.57
CA THR A 19 -10.73 -5.47 7.92
C THR A 19 -11.87 -5.10 8.83
N ASP A 20 -11.59 -5.03 10.12
CA ASP A 20 -12.55 -4.63 11.12
C ASP A 20 -13.05 -3.21 10.85
N SER A 21 -14.36 -3.01 10.98
CA SER A 21 -14.95 -1.71 10.65
C SER A 21 -14.47 -0.61 11.59
N GLU A 22 -14.23 -0.94 12.84
CA GLU A 22 -13.75 0.06 13.78
C GLU A 22 -12.33 0.47 13.43
N LEU A 23 -11.49 -0.49 13.06
CA LEU A 23 -10.13 -0.19 12.64
C LEU A 23 -10.12 0.69 11.40
N LEU A 24 -11.00 0.40 10.45
CA LEU A 24 -11.07 1.20 9.23
C LEU A 24 -11.48 2.64 9.54
N LYS A 25 -12.45 2.82 10.46
CA LYS A 25 -12.85 4.16 10.85
C LYS A 25 -11.71 4.93 11.47
N LYS A 26 -10.98 4.27 12.36
CA LYS A 26 -9.83 4.90 13.00
C LYS A 26 -8.76 5.25 11.98
N PHE A 27 -8.55 4.35 11.02
CA PHE A 27 -7.57 4.59 9.96
C PHE A 27 -7.92 5.84 9.16
N ARG A 28 -9.22 6.02 8.85
CA ARG A 28 -9.64 7.20 8.11
C ARG A 28 -9.44 8.48 8.90
N ILE A 29 -9.62 8.40 10.21
CA ILE A 29 -9.38 9.56 11.06
C ILE A 29 -7.91 9.94 11.03
N VAL A 30 -7.03 8.94 11.08
CA VAL A 30 -5.59 9.20 11.00
C VAL A 30 -5.23 9.79 9.65
N ALA A 31 -5.81 9.26 8.58
CA ALA A 31 -5.55 9.78 7.25
C ALA A 31 -5.97 11.25 7.16
N ASP A 32 -7.15 11.57 7.68
CA ASP A 32 -7.63 12.95 7.69
C ASP A 32 -6.70 13.86 8.47
N TYR A 33 -6.22 13.37 9.61
CA TYR A 33 -5.29 14.14 10.42
C TYR A 33 -4.03 14.47 9.63
N ASN A 34 -3.60 13.54 8.78
CA ASN A 34 -2.42 13.72 7.95
C ASN A 34 -2.73 14.41 6.62
N ALA A 35 -3.97 14.88 6.45
CA ALA A 35 -4.42 15.55 5.24
C ALA A 35 -4.27 14.66 4.01
N ARG A 36 -4.59 13.37 4.16
CA ARG A 36 -4.52 12.40 3.08
C ARG A 36 -5.83 11.66 2.97
N SER A 37 -6.14 11.15 1.76
CA SER A 37 -7.22 10.20 1.62
C SER A 37 -6.80 8.89 2.25
N ALA A 38 -7.77 8.02 2.56
CA ALA A 38 -7.45 6.72 3.11
C ALA A 38 -6.57 5.93 2.14
N ASN A 39 -6.86 6.04 0.85
CA ASN A 39 -6.05 5.35 -0.15
C ASN A 39 -4.61 5.85 -0.15
N ARG A 40 -4.42 7.16 -0.07
CA ARG A 40 -3.07 7.74 -0.05
C ARG A 40 -2.34 7.35 1.22
N GLU A 41 -3.05 7.36 2.34
CA GLU A 41 -2.44 6.97 3.60
C GLU A 41 -1.95 5.53 3.53
N LEU A 42 -2.78 4.65 2.97
CA LEU A 42 -2.40 3.25 2.82
C LEU A 42 -1.20 3.10 1.89
N GLU A 43 -1.18 3.85 0.80
CA GLU A 43 -0.07 3.80 -0.13
C GLU A 43 1.25 4.19 0.54
N VAL A 44 1.21 5.21 1.38
CA VAL A 44 2.40 5.64 2.11
C VAL A 44 2.88 4.53 3.05
N LEU A 45 1.93 3.89 3.75
CA LEU A 45 2.27 2.79 4.64
C LEU A 45 2.88 1.63 3.87
N MET A 46 2.33 1.31 2.72
CA MET A 46 2.86 0.23 1.89
C MET A 46 4.28 0.52 1.45
N LYS A 47 4.52 1.75 1.01
CA LYS A 47 5.87 2.14 0.59
C LYS A 47 6.87 2.02 1.72
N ASN A 48 6.48 2.49 2.90
CA ASN A 48 7.36 2.43 4.06
C ASN A 48 7.63 1.00 4.47
N HIS A 49 6.59 0.16 4.42
CA HIS A 49 6.72 -1.23 4.80
C HIS A 49 7.66 -1.98 3.86
N VAL A 50 7.51 -1.74 2.57
CA VAL A 50 8.38 -2.37 1.58
C VAL A 50 9.82 -1.88 1.73
N ALA A 51 9.99 -0.57 1.95
CA ALA A 51 11.33 0.00 2.12
C ALA A 51 12.04 -0.62 3.33
N GLU A 52 11.30 -0.83 4.42
CA GLU A 52 11.87 -1.46 5.60
C GLU A 52 12.35 -2.89 5.31
N PHE A 53 11.53 -3.62 4.58
CA PHE A 53 11.90 -4.99 4.22
C PHE A 53 13.16 -5.01 3.36
N GLU A 54 13.19 -4.13 2.35
CA GLU A 54 14.33 -4.09 1.44
C GLU A 54 15.60 -3.65 2.12
N LYS A 55 15.47 -2.82 3.14
CA LYS A 55 16.63 -2.37 3.90
C LYS A 55 17.27 -3.54 4.64
N LYS A 56 16.45 -4.48 5.11
CA LYS A 56 16.94 -5.62 5.89
C LYS A 56 17.32 -6.80 5.03
N HIS A 57 16.62 -7.00 3.92
CA HIS A 57 16.76 -8.23 3.14
C HIS A 57 17.22 -8.01 1.70
N GLY A 58 17.46 -6.75 1.33
CA GLY A 58 17.88 -6.45 -0.02
C GLY A 58 16.70 -6.16 -0.93
N LYS A 59 17.00 -5.59 -2.06
CA LYS A 59 16.00 -5.13 -2.99
C LYS A 59 15.17 -6.28 -3.54
N ILE A 60 13.86 -6.08 -3.58
CA ILE A 60 12.95 -7.07 -4.15
C ILE A 60 13.05 -6.98 -5.67
N GLU A 61 13.28 -8.13 -6.30
CA GLU A 61 13.35 -8.18 -7.74
C GLU A 61 12.00 -8.60 -8.29
N LEU A 62 11.52 -7.86 -9.27
CA LEU A 62 10.27 -8.19 -9.92
C LEU A 62 10.57 -8.70 -11.33
N ASP A 63 9.78 -9.68 -11.76
CA ASP A 63 9.94 -10.25 -13.10
C ASP A 63 9.40 -9.36 -14.19
#